data_e37a37e884e5900394463dd6f1f1540c
#
_entry.id   e37a37e884e5900394463dd6f1f1540c
#
_cell.length_a   1.000
_cell.length_b   1.000
_cell.length_c   1.000
_cell.angle_alpha   90.00
_cell.angle_beta   90.00
_cell.angle_gamma   90.00
#
_symmetry.space_group_name_H-M   'P 1'
#
loop_
_entity.id
_entity.type
_entity.pdbx_description
1 polymer ?
#
loop_
_entity_poly.entity_id
_entity_poly.type
_entity_poly.pdbx_seq_one_letter_code
_entity_poly.pdbx_strand_id
1 'polypeptide(L)'
;RKKTNFFKKKISGLMQKKLVMLFGAIILAFVFLIGWITYINASKGEKYTKVVLDQQQYNNRTIPFKRGDIVDRNGTKLATSERVYNVVVDAKTITSNKKYINPTIKALSKCFDLKKKDVRKQIKKNPNSRYLVLKKGVNYEAYQKFEKITSDTDKNPNVQGIWMEEDYT
;
A
#
# COMPACT_ATOMS: atom_id res chain seq x y z
N ARG A 1 -63.57 5.52 27.80
CA ARG A 1 -62.21 5.49 27.22
C ARG A 1 -61.34 4.65 28.16
N LYS A 2 -61.20 3.35 27.92
CA LYS A 2 -60.27 2.47 28.63
C LYS A 2 -58.85 2.71 28.12
N LYS A 3 -58.01 3.31 28.94
CA LYS A 3 -56.54 3.36 28.68
C LYS A 3 -55.99 1.96 28.98
N THR A 4 -55.63 1.25 27.98
CA THR A 4 -54.92 -0.03 28.05
C THR A 4 -53.51 0.17 28.60
N ASN A 5 -53.29 -0.13 29.87
CA ASN A 5 -51.96 -0.21 30.48
C ASN A 5 -51.24 -1.47 29.99
N PHE A 6 -50.61 -1.38 28.81
CA PHE A 6 -49.97 -2.52 28.15
C PHE A 6 -48.54 -2.82 28.67
N PHE A 7 -47.98 -2.02 29.57
CA PHE A 7 -46.56 -2.12 29.97
C PHE A 7 -46.30 -2.22 31.50
N LYS A 8 -47.04 -3.07 32.20
CA LYS A 8 -46.64 -3.43 33.59
C LYS A 8 -46.71 -4.92 33.83
N LYS A 9 -46.05 -5.72 32.99
CA LYS A 9 -45.71 -7.09 33.36
C LYS A 9 -44.43 -7.01 34.20
N LYS A 10 -44.57 -7.13 35.54
CA LYS A 10 -43.46 -7.15 36.49
C LYS A 10 -42.53 -8.31 36.08
N ILE A 11 -41.35 -7.99 35.57
CA ILE A 11 -40.38 -8.98 35.15
C ILE A 11 -39.98 -9.79 36.38
N SER A 12 -40.17 -11.10 36.33
CA SER A 12 -39.83 -12.01 37.43
C SER A 12 -38.33 -11.90 37.76
N GLY A 13 -37.93 -11.97 39.03
CA GLY A 13 -36.51 -11.85 39.44
C GLY A 13 -35.59 -12.86 38.76
N LEU A 14 -36.13 -14.03 38.36
CA LEU A 14 -35.40 -15.02 37.53
C LEU A 14 -35.14 -14.52 36.11
N MET A 15 -36.10 -13.80 35.51
CA MET A 15 -35.93 -13.18 34.19
C MET A 15 -34.91 -12.03 34.24
N GLN A 16 -34.89 -11.23 35.30
CA GLN A 16 -33.91 -10.15 35.46
C GLN A 16 -32.50 -10.71 35.56
N LYS A 17 -32.26 -11.78 36.32
CA LYS A 17 -30.95 -12.45 36.40
C LYS A 17 -30.49 -13.00 35.08
N LYS A 18 -31.38 -13.65 34.29
CA LYS A 18 -31.05 -14.14 32.93
C LYS A 18 -30.74 -13.01 31.99
N LEU A 19 -31.49 -11.89 32.08
CA LEU A 19 -31.24 -10.70 31.22
C LEU A 19 -29.88 -10.06 31.54
N VAL A 20 -29.54 -9.90 32.82
CA VAL A 20 -28.23 -9.36 33.23
C VAL A 20 -27.09 -10.27 32.81
N MET A 21 -27.26 -11.59 32.89
CA MET A 21 -26.27 -12.56 32.48
C MET A 21 -26.04 -12.50 30.93
N LEU A 22 -27.13 -12.40 30.18
CA LEU A 22 -27.07 -12.26 28.72
C LEU A 22 -26.39 -10.93 28.30
N PHE A 23 -26.75 -9.84 29.00
CA PHE A 23 -26.12 -8.54 28.76
C PHE A 23 -24.62 -8.54 29.10
N GLY A 24 -24.26 -9.19 30.22
CA GLY A 24 -22.85 -9.40 30.58
C GLY A 24 -22.07 -10.20 29.54
N ALA A 25 -22.67 -11.26 29.00
CA ALA A 25 -22.05 -12.06 27.94
C ALA A 25 -21.82 -11.23 26.64
N ILE A 26 -22.78 -10.38 26.28
CA ILE A 26 -22.64 -9.48 25.13
C ILE A 26 -21.49 -8.47 25.33
N ILE A 27 -21.42 -7.85 26.51
CA ILE A 27 -20.36 -6.92 26.85
C ILE A 27 -18.99 -7.62 26.78
N LEU A 28 -18.88 -8.83 27.32
CA LEU A 28 -17.65 -9.63 27.28
C LEU A 28 -17.23 -9.93 25.81
N ALA A 29 -18.18 -10.28 24.96
CA ALA A 29 -17.94 -10.49 23.53
C ALA A 29 -17.42 -9.22 22.84
N PHE A 30 -17.99 -8.06 23.14
CA PHE A 30 -17.50 -6.77 22.60
C PHE A 30 -16.09 -6.42 23.08
N VAL A 31 -15.80 -6.61 24.35
CA VAL A 31 -14.45 -6.38 24.89
C VAL A 31 -13.43 -7.29 24.21
N PHE A 32 -13.77 -8.56 23.98
CA PHE A 32 -12.94 -9.50 23.25
C PHE A 32 -12.71 -9.05 21.81
N LEU A 33 -13.76 -8.61 21.10
CA LEU A 33 -13.65 -8.10 19.72
C LEU A 33 -12.76 -6.86 19.62
N ILE A 34 -12.92 -5.91 20.55
CA ILE A 34 -12.08 -4.70 20.60
C ILE A 34 -10.61 -5.07 20.82
N GLY A 35 -10.33 -5.98 21.74
CA GLY A 35 -8.99 -6.50 22.00
C GLY A 35 -8.39 -7.17 20.77
N TRP A 36 -9.18 -7.99 20.08
CA TRP A 36 -8.75 -8.67 18.84
C TRP A 36 -8.44 -7.69 17.71
N ILE A 37 -9.32 -6.70 17.48
CA ILE A 37 -9.10 -5.66 16.47
C ILE A 37 -7.86 -4.83 16.78
N THR A 38 -7.67 -4.46 18.05
CA THR A 38 -6.48 -3.71 18.49
C THR A 38 -5.20 -4.53 18.26
N TYR A 39 -5.22 -5.83 18.56
CA TYR A 39 -4.11 -6.73 18.31
C TYR A 39 -3.76 -6.83 16.82
N ILE A 40 -4.77 -7.01 15.96
CA ILE A 40 -4.55 -7.05 14.50
C ILE A 40 -3.96 -5.74 13.99
N ASN A 41 -4.51 -4.61 14.45
CA ASN A 41 -4.05 -3.28 14.02
C ASN A 41 -2.60 -3.00 14.46
N ALA A 42 -2.26 -3.36 15.70
CA ALA A 42 -0.89 -3.22 16.21
C ALA A 42 0.11 -4.16 15.51
N SER A 43 -0.34 -5.39 15.17
CA SER A 43 0.53 -6.44 14.58
C SER A 43 0.70 -6.29 13.06
N LYS A 44 -0.37 -5.93 12.34
CA LYS A 44 -0.39 -5.93 10.85
C LYS A 44 -0.77 -4.58 10.23
N GLY A 45 -0.90 -3.51 11.01
CA GLY A 45 -1.35 -2.20 10.52
C GLY A 45 -0.48 -1.64 9.39
N GLU A 46 0.85 -1.79 9.48
CA GLU A 46 1.79 -1.34 8.45
C GLU A 46 1.61 -2.09 7.11
N LYS A 47 1.26 -3.39 7.16
CA LYS A 47 0.96 -4.19 5.98
C LYS A 47 -0.30 -3.69 5.25
N TYR A 48 -1.37 -3.46 6.00
CA TYR A 48 -2.62 -2.95 5.43
C TYR A 48 -2.48 -1.53 4.88
N THR A 49 -1.76 -0.66 5.58
CA THR A 49 -1.45 0.69 5.10
C THR A 49 -0.69 0.65 3.76
N LYS A 50 0.28 -0.26 3.62
CA LYS A 50 1.01 -0.44 2.36
C LYS A 50 0.06 -0.84 1.22
N VAL A 51 -0.80 -1.84 1.42
CA VAL A 51 -1.74 -2.31 0.39
C VAL A 51 -2.68 -1.18 -0.05
N VAL A 52 -3.20 -0.39 0.89
CA VAL A 52 -4.07 0.76 0.56
C VAL A 52 -3.33 1.85 -0.21
N LEU A 53 -2.10 2.18 0.19
CA LEU A 53 -1.29 3.17 -0.52
C LEU A 53 -0.92 2.70 -1.93
N ASP A 54 -0.56 1.44 -2.09
CA ASP A 54 -0.26 0.86 -3.40
C ASP A 54 -1.50 0.91 -4.33
N GLN A 55 -2.70 0.62 -3.82
CA GLN A 55 -3.94 0.74 -4.59
C GLN A 55 -4.26 2.20 -5.00
N GLN A 56 -4.02 3.17 -4.14
CA GLN A 56 -4.27 4.59 -4.46
C GLN A 56 -3.32 5.13 -5.55
N GLN A 57 -2.15 4.56 -5.71
CA GLN A 57 -1.16 4.99 -6.71
C GLN A 57 -1.54 4.55 -8.13
N TYR A 58 -2.35 3.51 -8.28
CA TYR A 58 -2.76 3.01 -9.60
C TYR A 58 -3.79 3.88 -10.34
N ASN A 59 -4.44 4.85 -9.67
CA ASN A 59 -5.56 5.60 -10.22
C ASN A 59 -5.19 6.72 -11.22
N ASN A 60 -3.91 7.05 -11.41
CA ASN A 60 -3.45 8.12 -12.32
C ASN A 60 -2.33 7.64 -13.25
N ARG A 61 -2.56 6.54 -13.97
CA ARG A 61 -1.54 5.99 -14.86
C ARG A 61 -1.71 6.49 -16.28
N THR A 62 -0.74 7.25 -16.78
CA THR A 62 -0.60 7.50 -18.22
C THR A 62 -0.16 6.20 -18.87
N ILE A 63 -0.93 5.68 -19.81
CA ILE A 63 -0.55 4.50 -20.60
C ILE A 63 0.37 4.97 -21.73
N PRO A 64 1.67 4.67 -21.69
CA PRO A 64 2.57 5.02 -22.78
C PRO A 64 2.22 4.18 -24.01
N PHE A 65 2.30 4.78 -25.17
CA PHE A 65 2.08 4.07 -26.44
C PHE A 65 3.38 3.46 -26.95
N LYS A 66 3.30 2.23 -27.45
CA LYS A 66 4.39 1.58 -28.17
C LYS A 66 4.45 2.17 -29.58
N ARG A 67 5.62 2.68 -29.98
CA ARG A 67 5.86 3.10 -31.37
C ARG A 67 5.97 1.87 -32.27
N GLY A 68 5.60 2.01 -33.56
CA GLY A 68 5.77 0.95 -34.55
C GLY A 68 7.24 0.66 -34.84
N ASP A 69 7.50 -0.54 -35.32
CA ASP A 69 8.83 -0.93 -35.75
C ASP A 69 9.18 -0.23 -37.07
N ILE A 70 10.42 0.22 -37.26
CA ILE A 70 10.96 0.70 -38.53
C ILE A 70 11.65 -0.49 -39.18
N VAL A 71 11.21 -0.84 -40.39
CA VAL A 71 11.77 -1.96 -41.13
C VAL A 71 12.34 -1.47 -42.49
N ASP A 72 13.35 -2.16 -43.01
CA ASP A 72 13.83 -1.93 -44.35
C ASP A 72 12.90 -2.57 -45.40
N ARG A 73 13.24 -2.41 -46.69
CA ARG A 73 12.46 -2.99 -47.79
C ARG A 73 12.44 -4.53 -47.80
N ASN A 74 13.35 -5.18 -47.07
CA ASN A 74 13.46 -6.63 -46.96
C ASN A 74 12.75 -7.15 -45.69
N GLY A 75 12.12 -6.27 -44.88
CA GLY A 75 11.46 -6.62 -43.62
C GLY A 75 12.38 -6.72 -42.41
N THR A 76 13.68 -6.36 -42.57
CA THR A 76 14.62 -6.35 -41.44
C THR A 76 14.33 -5.16 -40.53
N LYS A 77 14.20 -5.42 -39.22
CA LYS A 77 13.95 -4.38 -38.22
C LYS A 77 15.19 -3.50 -38.07
N LEU A 78 15.06 -2.22 -38.36
CA LEU A 78 16.09 -1.20 -38.16
C LEU A 78 15.97 -0.54 -36.80
N ALA A 79 14.75 -0.36 -36.32
CA ALA A 79 14.47 0.14 -34.97
C ALA A 79 13.17 -0.46 -34.43
N THR A 80 13.13 -0.76 -33.14
CA THR A 80 11.95 -1.26 -32.44
C THR A 80 11.87 -0.60 -31.07
N SER A 81 10.64 -0.45 -30.55
CA SER A 81 10.46 0.08 -29.21
C SER A 81 10.57 -1.05 -28.17
N GLU A 82 11.47 -0.89 -27.23
CA GLU A 82 11.60 -1.79 -26.09
C GLU A 82 10.85 -1.24 -24.88
N ARG A 83 10.24 -2.15 -24.11
CA ARG A 83 9.58 -1.81 -22.85
C ARG A 83 10.62 -1.57 -21.79
N VAL A 84 10.57 -0.41 -21.19
CA VAL A 84 11.40 0.01 -20.06
C VAL A 84 10.52 0.48 -18.91
N TYR A 85 11.11 0.71 -17.76
CA TYR A 85 10.38 1.12 -16.56
C TYR A 85 11.01 2.37 -15.97
N ASN A 86 10.16 3.29 -15.52
CA ASN A 86 10.58 4.47 -14.77
C ASN A 86 10.31 4.23 -13.27
N VAL A 87 11.32 4.48 -12.45
CA VAL A 87 11.20 4.36 -10.98
C VAL A 87 10.64 5.65 -10.43
N VAL A 88 9.43 5.59 -9.90
CA VAL A 88 8.72 6.73 -9.32
C VAL A 88 8.54 6.54 -7.82
N VAL A 89 8.68 7.61 -7.05
CA VAL A 89 8.51 7.59 -5.61
C VAL A 89 7.57 8.70 -5.14
N ASP A 90 6.79 8.39 -4.12
CA ASP A 90 6.03 9.34 -3.32
C ASP A 90 6.87 9.75 -2.11
N ALA A 91 7.58 10.87 -2.27
CA ALA A 91 8.43 11.40 -1.20
C ALA A 91 7.62 11.77 0.05
N LYS A 92 6.36 12.23 -0.12
CA LYS A 92 5.47 12.56 0.99
C LYS A 92 5.14 11.33 1.83
N THR A 93 4.79 10.21 1.20
CA THR A 93 4.53 8.95 1.89
C THR A 93 5.79 8.40 2.56
N ILE A 94 6.96 8.44 1.89
CA ILE A 94 8.22 7.97 2.45
C ILE A 94 8.64 8.80 3.68
N THR A 95 8.40 10.12 3.67
CA THR A 95 8.77 11.02 4.76
C THR A 95 7.76 11.08 5.89
N SER A 96 6.53 10.60 5.68
CA SER A 96 5.47 10.60 6.69
C SER A 96 5.85 9.80 7.96
N ASN A 97 6.67 8.76 7.80
CA ASN A 97 7.16 7.97 8.92
C ASN A 97 8.66 7.67 8.77
N LYS A 98 9.43 7.93 9.83
CA LYS A 98 10.89 7.65 9.85
C LYS A 98 11.22 6.17 9.57
N LYS A 99 10.31 5.25 9.88
CA LYS A 99 10.47 3.80 9.63
C LYS A 99 10.52 3.46 8.13
N TYR A 100 9.91 4.25 7.25
CA TYR A 100 9.84 3.98 5.81
C TYR A 100 11.11 4.41 5.07
N ILE A 101 11.80 5.46 5.54
CA ILE A 101 12.90 6.11 4.83
C ILE A 101 14.06 5.13 4.55
N ASN A 102 14.58 4.47 5.57
CA ASN A 102 15.76 3.62 5.44
C ASN A 102 15.51 2.32 4.66
N PRO A 103 14.42 1.55 4.94
CA PRO A 103 14.11 0.34 4.15
C PRO A 103 13.84 0.65 2.68
N THR A 104 13.11 1.73 2.40
CA THR A 104 12.77 2.18 1.03
C THR A 104 14.04 2.57 0.26
N ILE A 105 14.94 3.38 0.85
CA ILE A 105 16.20 3.75 0.22
C ILE A 105 17.10 2.53 0.01
N LYS A 106 17.11 1.57 0.94
CA LYS A 106 17.88 0.33 0.81
C LYS A 106 17.38 -0.52 -0.35
N ALA A 107 16.06 -0.67 -0.49
CA ALA A 107 15.44 -1.40 -1.59
C ALA A 107 15.76 -0.76 -2.95
N LEU A 108 15.60 0.57 -3.07
CA LEU A 108 15.94 1.33 -4.29
C LEU A 108 17.41 1.18 -4.66
N SER A 109 18.32 1.32 -3.71
CA SER A 109 19.76 1.17 -3.95
C SER A 109 20.13 -0.24 -4.41
N LYS A 110 19.49 -1.28 -3.84
CA LYS A 110 19.78 -2.68 -4.16
C LYS A 110 19.27 -3.09 -5.54
N CYS A 111 18.09 -2.59 -5.95
CA CYS A 111 17.45 -3.01 -7.20
C CYS A 111 17.91 -2.18 -8.42
N PHE A 112 18.21 -0.90 -8.22
CA PHE A 112 18.42 0.04 -9.33
C PHE A 112 19.81 0.66 -9.37
N ASP A 113 20.75 0.19 -8.54
CA ASP A 113 22.12 0.70 -8.44
C ASP A 113 22.17 2.21 -8.19
N LEU A 114 21.25 2.72 -7.39
CA LEU A 114 21.20 4.12 -6.99
C LEU A 114 22.01 4.35 -5.71
N LYS A 115 22.84 5.40 -5.71
CA LYS A 115 23.57 5.79 -4.49
C LYS A 115 22.60 6.25 -3.42
N LYS A 116 22.63 5.64 -2.24
CA LYS A 116 21.75 5.95 -1.10
C LYS A 116 21.74 7.44 -0.73
N LYS A 117 22.91 8.11 -0.86
CA LYS A 117 23.06 9.55 -0.57
C LYS A 117 22.24 10.41 -1.54
N ASP A 118 22.24 10.06 -2.84
CA ASP A 118 21.56 10.81 -3.88
C ASP A 118 20.04 10.65 -3.78
N VAL A 119 19.57 9.41 -3.58
CA VAL A 119 18.15 9.13 -3.33
C VAL A 119 17.66 9.91 -2.11
N ARG A 120 18.39 9.87 -1.01
CA ARG A 120 18.05 10.62 0.21
C ARG A 120 18.02 12.12 -0.03
N LYS A 121 18.98 12.66 -0.80
CA LYS A 121 19.04 14.08 -1.15
C LYS A 121 17.82 14.50 -1.99
N GLN A 122 17.44 13.70 -2.98
CA GLN A 122 16.27 13.99 -3.83
C GLN A 122 14.97 13.96 -3.04
N ILE A 123 14.75 12.96 -2.19
CA ILE A 123 13.56 12.86 -1.32
C ILE A 123 13.51 14.06 -0.35
N LYS A 124 14.64 14.44 0.26
CA LYS A 124 14.70 15.61 1.16
C LYS A 124 14.47 16.94 0.44
N LYS A 125 14.89 17.06 -0.81
CA LYS A 125 14.68 18.27 -1.61
C LYS A 125 13.19 18.48 -1.96
N ASN A 126 12.45 17.38 -2.09
CA ASN A 126 11.03 17.39 -2.51
C ASN A 126 10.14 16.63 -1.54
N PRO A 127 10.06 17.00 -0.24
CA PRO A 127 9.42 16.20 0.80
C PRO A 127 7.89 16.08 0.62
N ASN A 128 7.26 17.01 -0.09
CA ASN A 128 5.83 17.04 -0.33
C ASN A 128 5.42 16.48 -1.70
N SER A 129 6.39 16.07 -2.52
CA SER A 129 6.10 15.52 -3.84
C SER A 129 5.51 14.11 -3.70
N ARG A 130 4.40 13.88 -4.39
CA ARG A 130 3.80 12.56 -4.54
C ARG A 130 4.26 11.84 -5.80
N TYR A 131 4.94 12.56 -6.69
CA TYR A 131 5.46 12.03 -7.95
C TYR A 131 6.87 12.55 -8.18
N LEU A 132 7.85 11.70 -7.97
CA LEU A 132 9.26 12.02 -8.16
C LEU A 132 9.93 10.88 -8.92
N VAL A 133 10.32 11.12 -10.15
CA VAL A 133 11.04 10.13 -10.96
C VAL A 133 12.51 10.11 -10.54
N LEU A 134 12.97 8.98 -10.01
CA LEU A 134 14.36 8.81 -9.56
C LEU A 134 15.26 8.25 -10.65
N LYS A 135 14.76 7.33 -11.48
CA LYS A 135 15.50 6.70 -12.58
C LYS A 135 14.53 6.37 -13.72
N LYS A 136 14.96 6.63 -14.95
CA LYS A 136 14.23 6.26 -16.17
C LYS A 136 14.94 5.12 -16.89
N GLY A 137 14.19 4.40 -17.71
CA GLY A 137 14.76 3.42 -18.62
C GLY A 137 15.34 2.17 -17.92
N VAL A 138 14.69 1.73 -16.85
CA VAL A 138 15.09 0.52 -16.13
C VAL A 138 14.62 -0.71 -16.89
N ASN A 139 15.48 -1.72 -17.03
CA ASN A 139 15.18 -2.97 -17.73
C ASN A 139 14.23 -3.86 -16.90
N TYR A 140 13.64 -4.85 -17.58
CA TYR A 140 12.69 -5.78 -16.98
C TYR A 140 13.29 -6.63 -15.85
N GLU A 141 14.56 -6.97 -15.90
CA GLU A 141 15.22 -7.75 -14.83
C GLU A 141 15.26 -6.99 -13.49
N ALA A 142 15.59 -5.70 -13.54
CA ALA A 142 15.60 -4.86 -12.35
C ALA A 142 14.18 -4.61 -11.82
N TYR A 143 13.19 -4.50 -12.72
CA TYR A 143 11.77 -4.47 -12.36
C TYR A 143 11.37 -5.73 -11.58
N GLN A 144 11.66 -6.94 -12.09
CA GLN A 144 11.34 -8.18 -11.40
C GLN A 144 12.00 -8.32 -10.04
N LYS A 145 13.28 -7.90 -9.91
CA LYS A 145 13.98 -7.89 -8.60
C LYS A 145 13.28 -7.01 -7.58
N PHE A 146 12.79 -5.86 -8.03
CA PHE A 146 12.06 -4.94 -7.18
C PHE A 146 10.68 -5.48 -6.81
N GLU A 147 9.94 -6.04 -7.78
CA GLU A 147 8.62 -6.63 -7.56
C GLU A 147 8.66 -7.76 -6.53
N LYS A 148 9.67 -8.62 -6.56
CA LYS A 148 9.88 -9.66 -5.53
C LYS A 148 10.08 -9.09 -4.13
N ILE A 149 10.71 -7.91 -4.00
CA ILE A 149 10.90 -7.26 -2.71
C ILE A 149 9.60 -6.62 -2.22
N THR A 150 8.83 -6.00 -3.12
CA THR A 150 7.60 -5.28 -2.74
C THR A 150 6.41 -6.21 -2.54
N SER A 151 6.31 -7.31 -3.28
CA SER A 151 5.26 -8.31 -3.13
C SER A 151 5.37 -9.10 -1.81
N ASP A 152 6.58 -9.27 -1.28
CA ASP A 152 6.78 -9.89 0.05
C ASP A 152 6.54 -8.86 1.16
N THR A 153 5.26 -8.55 1.36
CA THR A 153 4.81 -7.55 2.34
C THR A 153 5.09 -7.99 3.78
N ASP A 154 5.20 -9.30 4.03
CA ASP A 154 5.47 -9.82 5.37
C ASP A 154 6.93 -9.57 5.79
N LYS A 155 7.89 -9.67 4.85
CA LYS A 155 9.30 -9.37 5.13
C LYS A 155 9.65 -7.89 4.99
N ASN A 156 8.93 -7.15 4.12
CA ASN A 156 9.23 -5.78 3.78
C ASN A 156 8.04 -4.81 4.00
N PRO A 157 7.37 -4.80 5.16
CA PRO A 157 6.18 -3.96 5.39
C PRO A 157 6.51 -2.45 5.34
N ASN A 158 7.76 -2.08 5.58
CA ASN A 158 8.22 -0.69 5.65
C ASN A 158 8.77 -0.15 4.32
N VAL A 159 8.77 -0.94 3.23
CA VAL A 159 9.09 -0.47 1.87
C VAL A 159 7.82 0.07 1.24
N GLN A 160 7.66 1.40 1.22
CA GLN A 160 6.43 2.07 0.81
C GLN A 160 6.70 3.28 -0.08
N GLY A 161 5.66 3.70 -0.82
CA GLY A 161 5.73 4.91 -1.63
C GLY A 161 6.64 4.77 -2.85
N ILE A 162 6.77 3.58 -3.44
CA ILE A 162 7.51 3.34 -4.67
C ILE A 162 6.62 2.57 -5.63
N TRP A 163 6.63 2.95 -6.89
CA TRP A 163 6.04 2.18 -7.99
C TRP A 163 6.85 2.34 -9.26
N MET A 164 6.54 1.52 -10.22
CA MET A 164 7.17 1.52 -11.52
C MET A 164 6.15 1.89 -12.58
N GLU A 165 6.51 2.78 -13.47
CA GLU A 165 5.70 3.13 -14.64
C GLU A 165 6.33 2.55 -15.88
N GLU A 166 5.50 1.89 -16.69
CA GLU A 166 5.93 1.40 -18.00
C GLU A 166 6.19 2.58 -18.94
N ASP A 167 7.22 2.45 -19.73
CA ASP A 167 7.59 3.41 -20.78
C ASP A 167 8.20 2.64 -21.96
N TYR A 168 8.39 3.29 -23.08
CA TYR A 168 8.99 2.72 -24.28
C TYR A 168 10.12 3.59 -24.77
N THR A 169 11.23 2.96 -25.09
CA THR A 169 12.42 3.62 -25.66
C THR A 169 12.62 3.21 -27.10
#